data_ad92b3e7eacfddf5eded3e406c63822d
#
_entry.id   ad92b3e7eacfddf5eded3e406c63822d
#
_cell.length_a   1.000
_cell.length_b   1.000
_cell.length_c   1.000
_cell.angle_alpha   90.00
_cell.angle_beta   90.00
_cell.angle_gamma   90.00
#
_symmetry.space_group_name_H-M   'P 1'
#
loop_
_entity.id
_entity.type
_entity.pdbx_description
1 polymer ?
#
loop_
_entity_poly.entity_id
_entity_poly.type
_entity_poly.pdbx_seq_one_letter_code
_entity_poly.pdbx_strand_id
1 'polypeptide(L)'
;MENVRIDNGQSFDFGKTASEYAKYRDIYPKELYDRLSALGIGKANSVWLDLGTGTGAIPRGLADHGANIIGVDISSEQIEQAKNLSEEYKNITYMVCPVEKLKFADNFFDTITACQCFWYFNPKIVVDKIRQMIKPNGLFLKLYMSYLKDDPIAKESHSLVKEFNPNWVGGSPAVQDLKTHYFDNPIMDSFTIDLPFTRESWHGRIKACRGVLASMDTKTFERFEEAHIKILQQLPEQFTIKHKVFLTYYIITK
;
A
#
# COMPACT_ATOMS: atom_id res chain seq x y z
N MET A 1 10.15 20.31 6.86
CA MET A 1 10.76 19.04 7.27
C MET A 1 11.49 18.52 6.07
N GLU A 2 12.75 18.22 6.23
CA GLU A 2 13.47 17.46 5.21
C GLU A 2 12.67 16.18 4.94
N ASN A 3 12.37 15.93 3.67
CA ASN A 3 11.89 14.64 3.26
C ASN A 3 12.82 13.60 3.88
N VAL A 4 12.30 12.72 4.73
CA VAL A 4 13.06 11.54 5.13
C VAL A 4 13.53 10.93 3.82
N ARG A 5 14.85 10.95 3.58
CA ARG A 5 15.41 10.49 2.30
C ARG A 5 15.25 8.98 2.25
N ILE A 6 14.09 8.56 1.76
CA ILE A 6 13.81 7.15 1.50
C ILE A 6 14.87 6.66 0.51
N ASP A 7 15.41 5.47 0.73
CA ASP A 7 16.43 4.87 -0.11
C ASP A 7 17.66 5.79 -0.31
N ASN A 8 18.12 6.45 0.78
CA ASN A 8 19.26 7.37 0.77
C ASN A 8 19.12 8.51 -0.26
N GLY A 9 17.88 8.88 -0.61
CA GLY A 9 17.57 9.92 -1.59
C GLY A 9 17.60 9.46 -3.04
N GLN A 10 17.70 8.17 -3.30
CA GLN A 10 17.51 7.61 -4.64
C GLN A 10 16.07 7.86 -5.10
N SER A 11 15.92 8.38 -6.31
CA SER A 11 14.60 8.58 -6.90
C SER A 11 13.92 7.24 -7.23
N PHE A 12 12.62 7.19 -7.11
CA PHE A 12 11.80 6.06 -7.51
C PHE A 12 10.50 6.56 -8.14
N ASP A 13 9.94 5.75 -9.04
CA ASP A 13 8.73 6.06 -9.79
C ASP A 13 7.83 4.83 -9.84
N PHE A 14 6.72 4.87 -9.10
CA PHE A 14 5.73 3.79 -9.09
C PHE A 14 4.92 3.68 -10.38
N GLY A 15 4.90 4.71 -11.22
CA GLY A 15 4.29 4.64 -12.54
C GLY A 15 4.93 3.54 -13.40
N LYS A 16 6.26 3.40 -13.34
CA LYS A 16 6.99 2.32 -14.03
C LYS A 16 6.58 0.90 -13.62
N THR A 17 6.00 0.74 -12.46
CA THR A 17 5.58 -0.56 -11.92
C THR A 17 4.08 -0.79 -11.99
N ALA A 18 3.28 0.15 -12.51
CA ALA A 18 1.83 0.13 -12.40
C ALA A 18 1.20 -1.17 -12.92
N SER A 19 1.65 -1.68 -14.06
CA SER A 19 1.18 -2.95 -14.65
C SER A 19 1.53 -4.15 -13.76
N GLU A 20 2.78 -4.28 -13.35
CA GLU A 20 3.22 -5.37 -12.46
C GLU A 20 2.57 -5.24 -11.08
N TYR A 21 2.38 -4.00 -10.63
CA TYR A 21 1.69 -3.72 -9.37
C TYR A 21 0.24 -4.20 -9.42
N ALA A 22 -0.49 -3.87 -10.49
CA ALA A 22 -1.87 -4.29 -10.71
C ALA A 22 -2.00 -5.83 -10.75
N LYS A 23 -1.05 -6.51 -11.39
CA LYS A 23 -1.10 -7.97 -11.57
C LYS A 23 -0.69 -8.75 -10.29
N TYR A 24 0.29 -8.26 -9.53
CA TYR A 24 0.95 -9.07 -8.49
C TYR A 24 0.91 -8.47 -7.08
N ARG A 25 0.31 -7.28 -6.90
CA ARG A 25 0.23 -6.62 -5.58
C ARG A 25 -1.17 -6.65 -4.96
N ASP A 26 -2.17 -7.04 -5.73
CA ASP A 26 -3.53 -7.28 -5.23
C ASP A 26 -3.59 -8.68 -4.59
N ILE A 27 -2.94 -8.80 -3.45
CA ILE A 27 -2.77 -10.07 -2.71
C ILE A 27 -3.36 -9.99 -1.31
N TYR A 28 -4.26 -9.03 -1.07
CA TYR A 28 -4.87 -8.86 0.24
C TYR A 28 -5.81 -10.02 0.57
N PRO A 29 -5.60 -10.69 1.72
CA PRO A 29 -6.39 -11.86 2.09
C PRO A 29 -7.80 -11.46 2.53
N LYS A 30 -8.76 -12.39 2.38
CA LYS A 30 -10.14 -12.20 2.83
C LYS A 30 -10.22 -11.78 4.31
N GLU A 31 -9.37 -12.35 5.17
CA GLU A 31 -9.33 -11.99 6.59
C GLU A 31 -9.06 -10.49 6.82
N LEU A 32 -8.24 -9.86 5.96
CA LEU A 32 -8.04 -8.42 6.04
C LEU A 32 -9.32 -7.66 5.73
N TYR A 33 -10.00 -8.00 4.64
CA TYR A 33 -11.25 -7.34 4.24
C TYR A 33 -12.35 -7.54 5.30
N ASP A 34 -12.45 -8.72 5.90
CA ASP A 34 -13.38 -9.00 6.99
C ASP A 34 -13.11 -8.08 8.21
N ARG A 35 -11.83 -7.87 8.57
CA ARG A 35 -11.45 -6.96 9.66
C ARG A 35 -11.74 -5.50 9.32
N LEU A 36 -11.44 -5.06 8.09
CA LEU A 36 -11.74 -3.69 7.64
C LEU A 36 -13.26 -3.44 7.67
N SER A 37 -14.05 -4.40 7.19
CA SER A 37 -15.52 -4.34 7.23
C SER A 37 -16.06 -4.30 8.67
N ALA A 38 -15.49 -5.08 9.58
CA ALA A 38 -15.87 -5.06 11.00
C ALA A 38 -15.61 -3.71 11.68
N LEU A 39 -14.63 -2.94 11.19
CA LEU A 39 -14.39 -1.56 11.59
C LEU A 39 -15.36 -0.54 10.94
N GLY A 40 -16.26 -1.00 10.08
CA GLY A 40 -17.22 -0.16 9.36
C GLY A 40 -16.68 0.49 8.10
N ILE A 41 -15.48 0.11 7.64
CA ILE A 41 -14.92 0.61 6.37
C ILE A 41 -15.72 0.02 5.21
N GLY A 42 -16.10 0.86 4.26
CA GLY A 42 -16.96 0.45 3.14
C GLY A 42 -18.47 0.46 3.44
N LYS A 43 -18.90 0.77 4.67
CA LYS A 43 -20.31 0.73 5.10
C LYS A 43 -21.21 1.52 4.16
N ALA A 44 -22.36 0.94 3.82
CA ALA A 44 -23.37 1.58 2.97
C ALA A 44 -23.75 2.99 3.45
N ASN A 45 -23.93 3.90 2.49
CA ASN A 45 -24.24 5.31 2.70
C ASN A 45 -23.14 6.12 3.42
N SER A 46 -21.94 5.58 3.60
CA SER A 46 -20.78 6.32 4.07
C SER A 46 -19.96 6.89 2.91
N VAL A 47 -19.15 7.90 3.20
CA VAL A 47 -18.17 8.47 2.26
C VAL A 47 -16.78 8.12 2.76
N TRP A 48 -16.03 7.44 1.92
CA TRP A 48 -14.69 6.93 2.24
C TRP A 48 -13.62 7.51 1.30
N LEU A 49 -12.55 8.06 1.86
CA LEU A 49 -11.35 8.51 1.13
C LEU A 49 -10.21 7.53 1.34
N ASP A 50 -9.64 7.00 0.25
CA ASP A 50 -8.44 6.16 0.27
C ASP A 50 -7.24 6.94 -0.27
N LEU A 51 -6.31 7.29 0.62
CA LEU A 51 -5.11 8.07 0.33
C LEU A 51 -3.99 7.16 -0.19
N GLY A 52 -3.37 7.52 -1.33
CA GLY A 52 -2.37 6.69 -1.99
C GLY A 52 -2.95 5.36 -2.44
N THR A 53 -4.11 5.41 -3.09
CA THR A 53 -4.93 4.24 -3.43
C THR A 53 -4.25 3.25 -4.39
N GLY A 54 -3.18 3.69 -5.08
CA GLY A 54 -2.49 2.87 -6.08
C GLY A 54 -3.44 2.37 -7.16
N THR A 55 -3.45 1.08 -7.40
CA THR A 55 -4.34 0.41 -8.36
C THR A 55 -5.76 0.16 -7.81
N GLY A 56 -6.11 0.69 -6.64
CA GLY A 56 -7.46 0.61 -6.08
C GLY A 56 -7.84 -0.74 -5.45
N ALA A 57 -6.88 -1.57 -5.07
CA ALA A 57 -7.14 -2.92 -4.56
C ALA A 57 -8.02 -2.93 -3.29
N ILE A 58 -7.73 -2.07 -2.31
CA ILE A 58 -8.50 -1.99 -1.07
C ILE A 58 -9.92 -1.45 -1.31
N PRO A 59 -10.12 -0.33 -2.05
CA PRO A 59 -11.45 0.11 -2.47
C PRO A 59 -12.28 -0.97 -3.16
N ARG A 60 -11.72 -1.66 -4.16
CA ARG A 60 -12.45 -2.74 -4.87
C ARG A 60 -12.90 -3.87 -3.96
N GLY A 61 -12.02 -4.30 -3.06
CA GLY A 61 -12.33 -5.41 -2.15
C GLY A 61 -13.49 -5.14 -1.18
N LEU A 62 -13.93 -3.88 -1.03
CA LEU A 62 -15.05 -3.47 -0.19
C LEU A 62 -16.14 -2.68 -0.95
N ALA A 63 -16.07 -2.61 -2.28
CA ALA A 63 -16.98 -1.82 -3.10
C ALA A 63 -18.45 -2.25 -2.92
N ASP A 64 -18.69 -3.55 -2.84
CA ASP A 64 -20.04 -4.14 -2.71
C ASP A 64 -20.70 -3.85 -1.35
N HIS A 65 -19.97 -3.32 -0.39
CA HIS A 65 -20.52 -2.90 0.91
C HIS A 65 -21.30 -1.58 0.83
N GLY A 66 -21.19 -0.83 -0.29
CA GLY A 66 -22.10 0.28 -0.63
C GLY A 66 -21.67 1.67 -0.16
N ALA A 67 -20.42 1.86 0.25
CA ALA A 67 -19.85 3.20 0.48
C ALA A 67 -19.66 3.96 -0.85
N ASN A 68 -19.70 5.29 -0.81
CA ASN A 68 -19.16 6.13 -1.88
C ASN A 68 -17.67 6.33 -1.64
N ILE A 69 -16.84 5.82 -2.55
CA ILE A 69 -15.40 5.73 -2.36
C ILE A 69 -14.67 6.71 -3.28
N ILE A 70 -13.73 7.46 -2.73
CA ILE A 70 -12.82 8.32 -3.49
C ILE A 70 -11.39 7.81 -3.25
N GLY A 71 -10.76 7.27 -4.29
CA GLY A 71 -9.35 6.86 -4.27
C GLY A 71 -8.47 7.96 -4.86
N VAL A 72 -7.37 8.29 -4.18
CA VAL A 72 -6.45 9.33 -4.62
C VAL A 72 -5.02 8.81 -4.68
N ASP A 73 -4.33 9.06 -5.79
CA ASP A 73 -2.90 8.79 -5.92
C ASP A 73 -2.20 9.91 -6.71
N ILE A 74 -0.90 10.05 -6.51
CA ILE A 74 -0.08 11.02 -7.26
C ILE A 74 0.27 10.51 -8.66
N SER A 75 0.32 9.18 -8.87
CA SER A 75 0.66 8.55 -10.15
C SER A 75 -0.58 8.41 -11.04
N SER A 76 -0.51 9.03 -12.23
CA SER A 76 -1.52 8.89 -13.30
C SER A 76 -1.66 7.45 -13.77
N GLU A 77 -0.54 6.74 -13.87
CA GLU A 77 -0.46 5.35 -14.35
C GLU A 77 -1.13 4.38 -13.35
N GLN A 78 -0.94 4.60 -12.05
CA GLN A 78 -1.62 3.84 -11.01
C GLN A 78 -3.14 4.08 -11.07
N ILE A 79 -3.56 5.33 -11.22
CA ILE A 79 -4.99 5.71 -11.32
C ILE A 79 -5.62 5.16 -12.61
N GLU A 80 -4.90 5.11 -13.72
CA GLU A 80 -5.38 4.48 -14.95
C GLU A 80 -5.66 2.99 -14.73
N GLN A 81 -4.73 2.26 -14.11
CA GLN A 81 -4.95 0.86 -13.75
C GLN A 81 -6.13 0.71 -12.77
N ALA A 82 -6.25 1.59 -11.76
CA ALA A 82 -7.35 1.56 -10.82
C ALA A 82 -8.71 1.71 -11.51
N LYS A 83 -8.83 2.64 -12.48
CA LYS A 83 -10.07 2.84 -13.25
C LYS A 83 -10.41 1.62 -14.09
N ASN A 84 -9.43 1.07 -14.83
CA ASN A 84 -9.63 -0.10 -15.68
C ASN A 84 -10.09 -1.32 -14.87
N LEU A 85 -9.46 -1.56 -13.72
CA LEU A 85 -9.80 -2.67 -12.83
C LEU A 85 -11.11 -2.48 -12.06
N SER A 86 -11.69 -1.28 -12.09
CA SER A 86 -12.89 -0.91 -11.31
C SER A 86 -14.06 -0.50 -12.20
N GLU A 87 -14.06 -0.81 -13.50
CA GLU A 87 -15.11 -0.38 -14.45
C GLU A 87 -16.54 -0.79 -14.04
N GLU A 88 -16.66 -1.92 -13.36
CA GLU A 88 -17.94 -2.44 -12.86
C GLU A 88 -18.47 -1.67 -11.63
N TYR A 89 -17.61 -1.01 -10.85
CA TYR A 89 -17.99 -0.36 -9.59
C TYR A 89 -18.33 1.11 -9.81
N LYS A 90 -19.64 1.44 -9.78
CA LYS A 90 -20.13 2.82 -10.01
C LYS A 90 -20.00 3.73 -8.78
N ASN A 91 -19.71 3.16 -7.63
CA ASN A 91 -19.53 3.85 -6.35
C ASN A 91 -18.06 4.18 -6.03
N ILE A 92 -17.11 3.92 -6.95
CA ILE A 92 -15.70 4.29 -6.80
C ILE A 92 -15.33 5.39 -7.80
N THR A 93 -14.73 6.45 -7.31
CA THR A 93 -14.16 7.54 -8.13
C THR A 93 -12.67 7.66 -7.85
N TYR A 94 -11.85 7.84 -8.90
CA TYR A 94 -10.41 7.98 -8.76
C TYR A 94 -9.91 9.35 -9.22
N MET A 95 -8.96 9.94 -8.46
CA MET A 95 -8.37 11.25 -8.72
C MET A 95 -6.84 11.17 -8.73
N VAL A 96 -6.21 11.80 -9.73
CA VAL A 96 -4.76 12.06 -9.72
C VAL A 96 -4.50 13.35 -8.95
N CYS A 97 -3.99 13.24 -7.73
CA CYS A 97 -3.68 14.40 -6.89
C CYS A 97 -2.68 14.04 -5.80
N PRO A 98 -1.64 14.87 -5.54
CA PRO A 98 -0.85 14.76 -4.32
C PRO A 98 -1.74 14.96 -3.10
N VAL A 99 -1.61 14.09 -2.09
CA VAL A 99 -2.44 14.13 -0.87
C VAL A 99 -2.33 15.48 -0.17
N GLU A 100 -1.16 16.10 -0.18
CA GLU A 100 -0.90 17.42 0.41
C GLU A 100 -1.69 18.56 -0.27
N LYS A 101 -2.16 18.34 -1.50
CA LYS A 101 -2.94 19.33 -2.28
C LYS A 101 -4.44 19.09 -2.27
N LEU A 102 -4.92 18.01 -1.63
CA LEU A 102 -6.35 17.71 -1.55
C LEU A 102 -7.15 18.87 -0.94
N LYS A 103 -8.33 19.09 -1.50
CA LYS A 103 -9.30 20.09 -1.01
C LYS A 103 -10.67 19.45 -1.06
N PHE A 104 -11.23 19.13 0.10
CA PHE A 104 -12.60 18.72 0.31
C PHE A 104 -13.24 19.58 1.39
N ALA A 105 -14.55 19.54 1.50
CA ALA A 105 -15.27 20.22 2.57
C ALA A 105 -14.88 19.66 3.95
N ASP A 106 -14.99 20.49 4.96
CA ASP A 106 -14.82 20.08 6.34
C ASP A 106 -15.86 19.02 6.71
N ASN A 107 -15.47 18.05 7.52
CA ASN A 107 -16.36 17.00 8.00
C ASN A 107 -17.10 16.23 6.89
N PHE A 108 -16.42 15.94 5.80
CA PHE A 108 -17.00 15.29 4.63
C PHE A 108 -16.93 13.75 4.70
N PHE A 109 -15.80 13.20 5.16
CA PHE A 109 -15.56 11.76 5.13
C PHE A 109 -15.92 11.07 6.44
N ASP A 110 -16.62 9.95 6.36
CA ASP A 110 -16.86 9.04 7.49
C ASP A 110 -15.60 8.24 7.81
N THR A 111 -14.85 7.87 6.76
CA THR A 111 -13.62 7.08 6.85
C THR A 111 -12.53 7.68 5.96
N ILE A 112 -11.30 7.67 6.46
CA ILE A 112 -10.08 7.95 5.67
C ILE A 112 -9.11 6.81 5.91
N THR A 113 -8.56 6.23 4.82
CA THR A 113 -7.56 5.16 4.89
C THR A 113 -6.27 5.57 4.20
N ALA A 114 -5.15 4.99 4.63
CA ALA A 114 -3.86 5.08 3.99
C ALA A 114 -3.18 3.70 4.04
N CYS A 115 -3.27 2.97 2.93
CA CYS A 115 -2.83 1.59 2.85
C CYS A 115 -1.49 1.50 2.13
N GLN A 116 -0.42 1.08 2.83
CA GLN A 116 0.93 0.91 2.28
C GLN A 116 1.61 2.21 1.81
N CYS A 117 1.21 3.41 2.28
CA CYS A 117 1.66 4.66 1.67
C CYS A 117 1.93 5.81 2.65
N PHE A 118 1.44 5.81 3.89
CA PHE A 118 1.43 6.99 4.75
C PHE A 118 2.83 7.58 4.99
N TRP A 119 3.87 6.76 5.05
CA TRP A 119 5.27 7.20 5.21
C TRP A 119 5.86 7.97 4.01
N TYR A 120 5.15 8.04 2.87
CA TYR A 120 5.54 8.87 1.73
C TYR A 120 5.03 10.31 1.84
N PHE A 121 4.05 10.57 2.70
CA PHE A 121 3.40 11.85 2.84
C PHE A 121 4.17 12.79 3.79
N ASN A 122 3.93 14.10 3.65
CA ASN A 122 4.33 15.07 4.66
C ASN A 122 3.33 15.05 5.82
N PRO A 123 3.64 14.43 6.97
CA PRO A 123 2.67 14.24 8.03
C PRO A 123 2.18 15.55 8.64
N LYS A 124 3.00 16.61 8.65
CA LYS A 124 2.59 17.95 9.16
C LYS A 124 1.43 18.53 8.37
N ILE A 125 1.39 18.29 7.06
CA ILE A 125 0.31 18.78 6.19
C ILE A 125 -0.86 17.80 6.19
N VAL A 126 -0.58 16.51 6.05
CA VAL A 126 -1.61 15.50 5.82
C VAL A 126 -2.45 15.24 7.07
N VAL A 127 -1.84 15.28 8.27
CA VAL A 127 -2.57 15.13 9.54
C VAL A 127 -3.60 16.24 9.73
N ASP A 128 -3.24 17.50 9.44
CA ASP A 128 -4.17 18.62 9.53
C ASP A 128 -5.30 18.50 8.51
N LYS A 129 -4.99 18.06 7.28
CA LYS A 129 -6.02 17.78 6.27
C LYS A 129 -6.98 16.66 6.69
N ILE A 130 -6.45 15.57 7.25
CA ILE A 130 -7.29 14.49 7.77
C ILE A 130 -8.22 15.04 8.85
N ARG A 131 -7.71 15.81 9.83
CA ARG A 131 -8.55 16.44 10.87
C ARG A 131 -9.63 17.31 10.27
N GLN A 132 -9.30 18.12 9.26
CA GLN A 132 -10.25 19.00 8.61
C GLN A 132 -11.36 18.22 7.89
N MET A 133 -10.97 17.26 7.05
CA MET A 133 -11.87 16.58 6.12
C MET A 133 -12.70 15.47 6.75
N ILE A 134 -12.23 14.82 7.82
CA ILE A 134 -12.95 13.72 8.48
C ILE A 134 -14.07 14.27 9.37
N LYS A 135 -15.19 13.55 9.45
CA LYS A 135 -16.31 13.88 10.36
C LYS A 135 -15.90 13.69 11.83
N PRO A 136 -16.58 14.37 12.79
CA PRO A 136 -16.48 14.00 14.19
C PRO A 136 -16.81 12.51 14.38
N ASN A 137 -16.01 11.80 15.16
CA ASN A 137 -16.06 10.35 15.34
C ASN A 137 -15.82 9.53 14.06
N GLY A 138 -15.30 10.14 13.00
CA GLY A 138 -14.85 9.42 11.81
C GLY A 138 -13.60 8.58 12.07
N LEU A 139 -13.44 7.53 11.28
CA LEU A 139 -12.33 6.57 11.40
C LEU A 139 -11.18 6.95 10.46
N PHE A 140 -9.97 7.13 11.01
CA PHE A 140 -8.75 7.15 10.22
C PHE A 140 -7.97 5.87 10.45
N LEU A 141 -7.53 5.18 9.38
CA LEU A 141 -6.80 3.93 9.44
C LEU A 141 -5.53 3.98 8.59
N LYS A 142 -4.41 3.55 9.19
CA LYS A 142 -3.17 3.18 8.47
C LYS A 142 -3.05 1.66 8.42
N LEU A 143 -2.74 1.13 7.25
CA LEU A 143 -2.49 -0.29 7.03
C LEU A 143 -1.10 -0.50 6.45
N TYR A 144 -0.41 -1.49 6.98
CA TYR A 144 0.83 -2.00 6.41
C TYR A 144 0.79 -3.53 6.37
N MET A 145 1.12 -4.11 5.22
CA MET A 145 1.27 -5.56 5.05
C MET A 145 2.59 -5.85 4.35
N SER A 146 3.38 -6.73 4.92
CA SER A 146 4.65 -7.16 4.33
C SER A 146 4.95 -8.61 4.66
N TYR A 147 5.74 -9.25 3.79
CA TYR A 147 6.34 -10.54 4.11
C TYR A 147 7.28 -10.41 5.31
N LEU A 148 7.38 -11.47 6.10
CA LEU A 148 8.35 -11.54 7.18
C LEU A 148 9.75 -11.71 6.59
N LYS A 149 10.71 -10.92 7.09
CA LYS A 149 12.10 -10.93 6.60
C LYS A 149 12.89 -12.18 6.99
N ASP A 150 12.37 -12.94 7.94
CA ASP A 150 12.91 -14.23 8.40
C ASP A 150 12.30 -15.43 7.67
N ASP A 151 11.25 -15.24 6.88
CA ASP A 151 10.80 -16.24 5.93
C ASP A 151 11.95 -16.57 4.94
N PRO A 152 12.36 -17.84 4.82
CA PRO A 152 13.58 -18.20 4.05
C PRO A 152 13.56 -17.71 2.60
N ILE A 153 12.41 -17.89 1.91
CA ILE A 153 12.25 -17.49 0.50
C ILE A 153 12.25 -15.97 0.36
N ALA A 154 11.49 -15.28 1.21
CA ALA A 154 11.46 -13.82 1.21
C ALA A 154 12.80 -13.20 1.57
N LYS A 155 13.54 -13.80 2.51
CA LYS A 155 14.90 -13.37 2.90
C LYS A 155 15.88 -13.42 1.74
N GLU A 156 15.87 -14.49 0.96
CA GLU A 156 16.75 -14.65 -0.19
C GLU A 156 16.46 -13.60 -1.26
N SER A 157 15.18 -13.44 -1.64
CA SER A 157 14.75 -12.40 -2.58
C SER A 157 15.09 -11.00 -2.08
N HIS A 158 14.87 -10.71 -0.79
CA HIS A 158 15.20 -9.42 -0.18
C HIS A 158 16.73 -9.14 -0.22
N SER A 159 17.53 -10.14 0.06
CA SER A 159 18.99 -10.03 0.02
C SER A 159 19.48 -9.73 -1.40
N LEU A 160 18.91 -10.40 -2.40
CA LEU A 160 19.23 -10.14 -3.79
C LEU A 160 18.86 -8.72 -4.22
N VAL A 161 17.67 -8.22 -3.83
CA VAL A 161 17.31 -6.82 -4.12
C VAL A 161 18.33 -5.85 -3.53
N LYS A 162 18.81 -6.10 -2.30
CA LYS A 162 19.83 -5.26 -1.66
C LYS A 162 21.20 -5.34 -2.34
N GLU A 163 21.56 -6.47 -2.90
CA GLU A 163 22.79 -6.63 -3.68
C GLU A 163 22.78 -5.75 -4.93
N PHE A 164 21.65 -5.76 -5.67
CA PHE A 164 21.50 -4.99 -6.90
C PHE A 164 21.12 -3.51 -6.66
N ASN A 165 20.53 -3.19 -5.51
CA ASN A 165 20.17 -1.84 -5.09
C ASN A 165 20.57 -1.61 -3.62
N PRO A 166 21.82 -1.31 -3.31
CA PRO A 166 22.29 -1.09 -1.94
C PRO A 166 21.60 0.08 -1.22
N ASN A 167 21.11 1.07 -1.95
CA ASN A 167 20.40 2.22 -1.39
C ASN A 167 19.00 1.87 -0.88
N TRP A 168 18.41 0.77 -1.36
CA TRP A 168 17.07 0.37 -0.93
C TRP A 168 17.04 -0.05 0.54
N VAL A 169 16.25 0.64 1.34
CA VAL A 169 16.08 0.37 2.79
C VAL A 169 14.92 -0.57 3.11
N GLY A 170 14.26 -1.11 2.08
CA GLY A 170 13.12 -2.02 2.24
C GLY A 170 11.93 -1.35 2.93
N GLY A 171 11.29 -2.07 3.84
CA GLY A 171 10.13 -1.59 4.62
C GLY A 171 10.47 -0.73 5.85
N SER A 172 11.73 -0.31 6.04
CA SER A 172 12.14 0.45 7.24
C SER A 172 11.34 1.74 7.47
N PRO A 173 11.04 2.56 6.45
CA PRO A 173 10.20 3.75 6.62
C PRO A 173 8.80 3.42 7.13
N ALA A 174 8.18 2.35 6.62
CA ALA A 174 6.86 1.90 7.08
C ALA A 174 6.88 1.43 8.54
N VAL A 175 7.92 0.69 8.94
CA VAL A 175 8.10 0.24 10.33
C VAL A 175 8.25 1.43 11.28
N GLN A 176 8.95 2.48 10.85
CA GLN A 176 9.06 3.71 11.64
C GLN A 176 7.72 4.44 11.73
N ASP A 177 6.98 4.53 10.62
CA ASP A 177 5.65 5.14 10.59
C ASP A 177 4.65 4.43 11.50
N LEU A 178 4.70 3.10 11.55
CA LEU A 178 3.84 2.31 12.46
C LEU A 178 4.03 2.68 13.94
N LYS A 179 5.24 3.06 14.34
CA LYS A 179 5.57 3.48 15.71
C LYS A 179 5.19 4.94 15.99
N THR A 180 4.80 5.69 14.97
CA THR A 180 4.46 7.11 15.09
C THR A 180 2.95 7.27 15.23
N HIS A 181 2.51 7.89 16.31
CA HIS A 181 1.11 8.20 16.56
C HIS A 181 0.83 9.65 16.19
N TYR A 182 -0.12 9.85 15.28
CA TYR A 182 -0.45 11.16 14.71
C TYR A 182 -1.71 11.76 15.34
N PHE A 183 -2.50 10.93 16.03
CA PHE A 183 -3.71 11.32 16.77
C PHE A 183 -3.71 10.63 18.13
N ASP A 184 -4.57 11.08 19.03
CA ASP A 184 -4.72 10.49 20.35
C ASP A 184 -5.39 9.11 20.29
N ASN A 185 -5.16 8.30 21.33
CA ASN A 185 -5.79 7.01 21.53
C ASN A 185 -5.68 6.04 20.31
N PRO A 186 -4.46 5.74 19.83
CA PRO A 186 -4.28 4.77 18.75
C PRO A 186 -4.76 3.39 19.18
N ILE A 187 -5.51 2.74 18.31
CA ILE A 187 -5.86 1.32 18.46
C ILE A 187 -5.03 0.55 17.44
N MET A 188 -4.30 -0.46 17.91
CA MET A 188 -3.40 -1.27 17.09
C MET A 188 -3.87 -2.71 17.07
N ASP A 189 -3.91 -3.30 15.87
CA ASP A 189 -4.15 -4.71 15.65
C ASP A 189 -3.10 -5.26 14.69
N SER A 190 -2.76 -6.53 14.82
CA SER A 190 -1.88 -7.19 13.87
C SER A 190 -2.13 -8.69 13.85
N PHE A 191 -1.97 -9.29 12.68
CA PHE A 191 -2.02 -10.74 12.50
C PHE A 191 -1.02 -11.20 11.47
N THR A 192 -0.74 -12.50 11.48
CA THR A 192 0.17 -13.15 10.54
C THR A 192 -0.63 -14.12 9.70
N ILE A 193 -0.31 -14.18 8.41
CA ILE A 193 -0.98 -15.04 7.45
C ILE A 193 0.02 -15.62 6.43
N ASP A 194 -0.18 -16.86 6.06
CA ASP A 194 0.56 -17.50 4.98
C ASP A 194 -0.16 -17.25 3.65
N LEU A 195 0.49 -16.54 2.73
CA LEU A 195 -0.06 -16.27 1.41
C LEU A 195 0.53 -17.19 0.36
N PRO A 196 -0.31 -17.80 -0.51
CA PRO A 196 0.16 -18.65 -1.58
C PRO A 196 0.80 -17.85 -2.71
N PHE A 197 1.88 -18.40 -3.26
CA PHE A 197 2.56 -17.87 -4.43
C PHE A 197 2.96 -19.00 -5.38
N THR A 198 3.04 -18.66 -6.67
CA THR A 198 3.83 -19.40 -7.66
C THR A 198 5.18 -18.71 -7.83
N ARG A 199 6.12 -19.35 -8.51
CA ARG A 199 7.40 -18.72 -8.89
C ARG A 199 7.17 -17.44 -9.67
N GLU A 200 6.23 -17.44 -10.63
CA GLU A 200 5.85 -16.26 -11.41
C GLU A 200 5.27 -15.14 -10.53
N SER A 201 4.27 -15.44 -9.71
CA SER A 201 3.59 -14.42 -8.92
C SER A 201 4.51 -13.82 -7.85
N TRP A 202 5.41 -14.61 -7.25
CA TRP A 202 6.40 -14.09 -6.31
C TRP A 202 7.45 -13.23 -7.02
N HIS A 203 7.91 -13.65 -8.20
CA HIS A 203 8.81 -12.82 -9.00
C HIS A 203 8.17 -11.47 -9.33
N GLY A 204 6.96 -11.46 -9.86
CA GLY A 204 6.21 -10.24 -10.14
C GLY A 204 5.97 -9.37 -8.91
N ARG A 205 5.67 -9.99 -7.76
CA ARG A 205 5.54 -9.30 -6.47
C ARG A 205 6.83 -8.57 -6.07
N ILE A 206 8.00 -9.17 -6.29
CA ILE A 206 9.30 -8.57 -6.02
C ILE A 206 9.64 -7.50 -7.06
N LYS A 207 9.37 -7.72 -8.35
CA LYS A 207 9.54 -6.73 -9.42
C LYS A 207 8.78 -5.44 -9.11
N ALA A 208 7.55 -5.54 -8.63
CA ALA A 208 6.71 -4.40 -8.26
C ALA A 208 7.16 -3.68 -6.98
N CYS A 209 8.26 -4.09 -6.35
CA CYS A 209 8.83 -3.38 -5.21
C CYS A 209 9.51 -2.07 -5.62
N ARG A 210 9.47 -1.08 -4.70
CA ARG A 210 10.17 0.19 -4.86
C ARG A 210 11.66 0.02 -5.20
N GLY A 211 12.31 -0.99 -4.62
CA GLY A 211 13.74 -1.25 -4.80
C GLY A 211 14.11 -1.92 -6.13
N VAL A 212 13.16 -2.27 -6.98
CA VAL A 212 13.37 -2.98 -8.25
C VAL A 212 12.94 -2.08 -9.41
N LEU A 213 11.85 -2.37 -10.13
CA LEU A 213 11.43 -1.62 -11.32
C LEU A 213 11.26 -0.11 -11.10
N ALA A 214 10.83 0.30 -9.91
CA ALA A 214 10.64 1.72 -9.63
C ALA A 214 11.95 2.52 -9.55
N SER A 215 13.11 1.87 -9.34
CA SER A 215 14.36 2.58 -9.04
C SER A 215 15.61 2.03 -9.74
N MET A 216 15.62 0.78 -10.23
CA MET A 216 16.75 0.26 -11.02
C MET A 216 16.73 0.79 -12.44
N ASP A 217 17.91 1.00 -13.02
CA ASP A 217 18.05 1.17 -14.46
C ASP A 217 17.83 -0.17 -15.21
N THR A 218 17.59 -0.10 -16.52
CA THR A 218 17.25 -1.27 -17.35
C THR A 218 18.30 -2.38 -17.26
N LYS A 219 19.58 -2.03 -17.36
CA LYS A 219 20.67 -3.03 -17.35
C LYS A 219 20.81 -3.70 -16.00
N THR A 220 20.67 -2.95 -14.91
CA THR A 220 20.70 -3.49 -13.54
C THR A 220 19.47 -4.39 -13.30
N PHE A 221 18.31 -3.96 -13.80
CA PHE A 221 17.09 -4.75 -13.68
C PHE A 221 17.17 -6.07 -14.43
N GLU A 222 17.64 -6.10 -15.69
CA GLU A 222 17.79 -7.33 -16.48
C GLU A 222 18.68 -8.36 -15.74
N ARG A 223 19.81 -7.94 -15.19
CA ARG A 223 20.70 -8.80 -14.40
C ARG A 223 20.03 -9.30 -13.11
N PHE A 224 19.30 -8.43 -12.43
CA PHE A 224 18.52 -8.82 -11.25
C PHE A 224 17.46 -9.86 -11.61
N GLU A 225 16.73 -9.65 -12.70
CA GLU A 225 15.67 -10.54 -13.16
C GLU A 225 16.22 -11.95 -13.42
N GLU A 226 17.32 -12.06 -14.18
CA GLU A 226 18.00 -13.34 -14.43
C GLU A 226 18.42 -14.04 -13.14
N ALA A 227 19.03 -13.30 -12.20
CA ALA A 227 19.49 -13.85 -10.93
C ALA A 227 18.30 -14.32 -10.07
N HIS A 228 17.21 -13.53 -10.00
CA HIS A 228 16.05 -13.88 -9.21
C HIS A 228 15.31 -15.09 -9.78
N ILE A 229 15.19 -15.21 -11.11
CA ILE A 229 14.61 -16.39 -11.76
C ILE A 229 15.41 -17.65 -11.42
N LYS A 230 16.76 -17.60 -11.44
CA LYS A 230 17.62 -18.73 -11.06
C LYS A 230 17.38 -19.19 -9.62
N ILE A 231 17.20 -18.26 -8.68
CA ILE A 231 16.87 -18.58 -7.29
C ILE A 231 15.50 -19.30 -7.25
N LEU A 232 14.50 -18.75 -7.93
CA LEU A 232 13.16 -19.30 -7.90
C LEU A 232 13.03 -20.68 -8.55
N GLN A 233 13.89 -21.00 -9.52
CA GLN A 233 13.95 -22.34 -10.14
C GLN A 233 14.30 -23.46 -9.14
N GLN A 234 14.92 -23.13 -8.01
CA GLN A 234 15.25 -24.10 -6.94
C GLN A 234 14.05 -24.39 -6.02
N LEU A 235 12.97 -23.61 -6.10
CA LEU A 235 11.78 -23.74 -5.28
C LEU A 235 10.76 -24.66 -5.96
N PRO A 236 9.79 -25.25 -5.21
CA PRO A 236 8.57 -25.80 -5.79
C PRO A 236 7.84 -24.76 -6.64
N GLU A 237 6.99 -25.21 -7.58
CA GLU A 237 6.18 -24.31 -8.40
C GLU A 237 5.22 -23.46 -7.55
N GLN A 238 4.71 -24.04 -6.47
CA GLN A 238 3.81 -23.39 -5.51
C GLN A 238 4.41 -23.46 -4.11
N PHE A 239 4.34 -22.36 -3.39
CA PHE A 239 4.82 -22.22 -2.02
C PHE A 239 4.03 -21.13 -1.29
N THR A 240 4.23 -21.03 0.02
CA THR A 240 3.64 -19.97 0.83
C THR A 240 4.72 -19.04 1.37
N ILE A 241 4.39 -17.76 1.51
CA ILE A 241 5.23 -16.75 2.15
C ILE A 241 4.46 -16.16 3.34
N LYS A 242 5.08 -16.20 4.48
CA LYS A 242 4.51 -15.64 5.70
C LYS A 242 4.50 -14.12 5.65
N HIS A 243 3.31 -13.54 5.79
CA HIS A 243 3.09 -12.09 5.83
C HIS A 243 2.59 -11.65 7.19
N LYS A 244 2.89 -10.42 7.57
CA LYS A 244 2.31 -9.76 8.74
C LYS A 244 1.56 -8.51 8.29
N VAL A 245 0.35 -8.39 8.80
CA VAL A 245 -0.53 -7.23 8.63
C VAL A 245 -0.52 -6.43 9.92
N PHE A 246 -0.44 -5.11 9.80
CA PHE A 246 -0.54 -4.15 10.89
C PHE A 246 -1.62 -3.14 10.55
N LEU A 247 -2.52 -2.93 11.48
CA LEU A 247 -3.56 -1.92 11.45
C LEU A 247 -3.31 -0.95 12.60
N THR A 248 -3.28 0.34 12.32
CA THR A 248 -3.32 1.38 13.34
C THR A 248 -4.45 2.32 12.97
N TYR A 249 -5.45 2.43 13.83
CA TYR A 249 -6.60 3.27 13.56
C TYR A 249 -6.97 4.17 14.73
N TYR A 250 -7.72 5.22 14.42
CA TYR A 250 -8.09 6.28 15.34
C TYR A 250 -9.54 6.66 15.10
N ILE A 251 -10.29 6.87 16.17
CA ILE A 251 -11.57 7.57 16.11
C ILE A 251 -11.30 9.05 16.38
N ILE A 252 -11.52 9.88 15.38
CA ILE A 252 -11.14 11.30 15.45
C ILE A 252 -12.24 12.09 16.17
N THR A 253 -11.98 12.43 17.42
CA THR A 253 -12.80 13.36 18.20
C THR A 253 -12.36 14.79 17.90
N LYS A 254 -13.32 15.70 17.70
CA LYS A 254 -13.09 17.14 17.48
C LYS A 254 -13.63 17.95 18.62
#